data_f41df57ae180afbce0bebe13d9da4dba
#
_entry.id   f41df57ae180afbce0bebe13d9da4dba
#
_cell.length_a   1.000
_cell.length_b   1.000
_cell.length_c   1.000
_cell.angle_alpha   90.00
_cell.angle_beta   90.00
_cell.angle_gamma   90.00
#
_symmetry.space_group_name_H-M   'P 1'
#
loop_
_entity.id
_entity.type
_entity.pdbx_description
1 polymer ?
#
loop_
_entity_poly.entity_id
_entity_poly.type
_entity_poly.pdbx_seq_one_letter_code
_entity_poly.pdbx_strand_id
1 'polypeptide(L)'
;MARRPVRRRSFGRRRARRVRQMEAVGLPAPLHTVSTPVDGGALRVLGSGDQAYQTILERVRNAEKSVEIRAFLWRDDEAGNMMADAVLQAADRGVQVTIQKDRIAAVYEYTGGNKQSFFHKRVDPIRGIQAWFLGAVTRAKGSFKQKPNELALRILQHPNIRVEHMRKRFDHSKLYIIDDRILALGSMGIGDNHRHEWLDVMVEAEGEEYVARLRERMLGHDEFDPSRGLDFLVHSREAHRKKSCPMISHRLALIEAAQVSITVEMAYFGDRRFTAVLARAVQRGVQVKVVTADRADVLANINRATCDALMKLTGAPQNLTIVLLPRMVHSKVVVIDHRWCDVGSANFTSLSHGVYDEINLYVDCEPFARDLEAEIDSHCLDGRIADSRLTYRKVASGVERAILAYQSRRGG
;
A
#
# COMPACT_ATOMS: atom_id res chain seq x y z
N MET A 1 -72.37 -15.11 -28.60
CA MET A 1 -70.96 -14.61 -28.67
C MET A 1 -70.30 -14.74 -27.30
N ALA A 2 -69.56 -15.82 -27.10
CA ALA A 2 -68.95 -16.21 -25.80
C ALA A 2 -67.53 -15.69 -25.78
N ARG A 3 -67.17 -14.90 -24.76
CA ARG A 3 -65.78 -14.50 -24.48
C ARG A 3 -65.07 -15.58 -23.70
N ARG A 4 -63.96 -16.10 -24.24
CA ARG A 4 -63.05 -17.05 -23.57
C ARG A 4 -62.20 -16.35 -22.50
N PRO A 5 -61.93 -16.97 -21.36
CA PRO A 5 -61.07 -16.38 -20.33
C PRO A 5 -59.57 -16.63 -20.61
N VAL A 6 -58.77 -15.60 -20.36
CA VAL A 6 -57.31 -15.61 -20.46
C VAL A 6 -56.74 -16.34 -19.27
N ARG A 7 -56.03 -17.43 -19.52
CA ARG A 7 -55.27 -18.20 -18.50
C ARG A 7 -54.06 -17.37 -18.04
N ARG A 8 -54.06 -16.92 -16.77
CA ARG A 8 -52.87 -16.46 -16.07
C ARG A 8 -51.99 -17.68 -15.76
N ARG A 9 -50.77 -17.72 -16.35
CA ARG A 9 -49.73 -18.65 -15.96
C ARG A 9 -49.10 -18.19 -14.63
N SER A 10 -49.31 -18.94 -13.58
CA SER A 10 -48.62 -18.85 -12.32
C SER A 10 -47.15 -19.25 -12.53
N PHE A 11 -46.21 -18.32 -12.46
CA PHE A 11 -44.80 -18.65 -12.28
C PHE A 11 -44.59 -19.01 -10.80
N GLY A 12 -44.66 -20.31 -10.56
CA GLY A 12 -44.49 -20.90 -9.25
C GLY A 12 -43.08 -20.82 -8.72
N ARG A 13 -43.00 -20.35 -7.52
CA ARG A 13 -42.15 -20.80 -6.41
C ARG A 13 -41.32 -22.07 -6.71
N ARG A 14 -40.06 -21.91 -7.14
CA ARG A 14 -38.99 -22.90 -6.95
C ARG A 14 -37.61 -22.22 -7.06
N ARG A 15 -37.24 -21.41 -6.06
CA ARG A 15 -35.84 -21.01 -5.79
C ARG A 15 -35.64 -20.64 -4.32
N ALA A 16 -36.05 -21.53 -3.46
CA ALA A 16 -35.69 -21.45 -2.05
C ALA A 16 -35.29 -22.86 -1.63
N ARG A 17 -34.05 -23.26 -1.84
CA ARG A 17 -33.32 -24.31 -1.11
C ARG A 17 -31.98 -24.56 -1.82
N ARG A 18 -30.99 -23.79 -1.45
CA ARG A 18 -29.57 -24.17 -1.35
C ARG A 18 -28.78 -22.98 -0.79
N VAL A 19 -29.15 -22.52 0.40
CA VAL A 19 -28.13 -22.02 1.32
C VAL A 19 -27.47 -23.30 1.85
N ARG A 20 -26.44 -23.79 1.18
CA ARG A 20 -25.48 -24.67 1.80
C ARG A 20 -24.87 -23.86 2.94
N GLN A 21 -25.02 -24.34 4.14
CA GLN A 21 -24.12 -24.08 5.24
C GLN A 21 -22.70 -24.15 4.67
N MET A 22 -22.06 -22.99 4.46
CA MET A 22 -20.62 -22.92 4.43
C MET A 22 -20.23 -23.24 5.87
N GLU A 23 -19.85 -24.50 6.13
CA GLU A 23 -19.00 -24.85 7.25
C GLU A 23 -17.90 -23.80 7.28
N ALA A 24 -17.69 -23.21 8.44
CA ALA A 24 -16.56 -22.33 8.70
C ALA A 24 -15.30 -23.16 8.39
N VAL A 25 -14.81 -23.06 7.18
CA VAL A 25 -13.45 -23.45 6.84
C VAL A 25 -12.61 -22.55 7.73
N GLY A 26 -12.02 -23.15 8.77
CA GLY A 26 -11.12 -22.44 9.67
C GLY A 26 -10.16 -21.66 8.80
N LEU A 27 -10.00 -20.37 9.10
CA LEU A 27 -9.00 -19.53 8.45
C LEU A 27 -7.70 -20.33 8.44
N PRO A 28 -7.02 -20.47 7.30
CA PRO A 28 -5.72 -21.12 7.28
C PRO A 28 -4.85 -20.45 8.34
N ALA A 29 -4.12 -21.26 9.11
CA ALA A 29 -3.18 -20.75 10.09
C ALA A 29 -2.32 -19.68 9.40
N PRO A 30 -1.99 -18.56 10.09
CA PRO A 30 -1.23 -17.47 9.48
C PRO A 30 0.02 -18.04 8.82
N LEU A 31 0.18 -17.79 7.54
CA LEU A 31 1.28 -18.30 6.71
C LEU A 31 2.67 -17.89 7.27
N HIS A 32 2.74 -16.83 8.08
CA HIS A 32 3.99 -16.16 8.47
C HIS A 32 4.05 -15.86 9.97
N THR A 33 4.02 -16.90 10.82
CA THR A 33 4.13 -16.74 12.28
C THR A 33 5.57 -16.75 12.81
N VAL A 34 6.52 -17.15 12.00
CA VAL A 34 7.93 -17.31 12.42
C VAL A 34 8.71 -16.08 12.01
N SER A 35 9.39 -15.45 12.97
CA SER A 35 10.35 -14.38 12.67
C SER A 35 11.65 -14.98 12.14
N THR A 36 12.13 -14.45 11.03
CA THR A 36 13.42 -14.85 10.42
C THR A 36 14.52 -13.99 10.99
N PRO A 37 15.56 -14.57 11.62
CA PRO A 37 16.71 -13.81 12.11
C PRO A 37 17.48 -13.19 10.93
N VAL A 38 17.79 -11.90 11.03
CA VAL A 38 18.61 -11.16 10.07
C VAL A 38 19.43 -10.12 10.81
N ASP A 39 20.75 -10.11 10.60
CA ASP A 39 21.67 -9.06 11.06
C ASP A 39 21.45 -8.64 12.54
N GLY A 40 21.29 -9.62 13.43
CA GLY A 40 21.11 -9.42 14.88
C GLY A 40 19.67 -9.19 15.34
N GLY A 41 18.72 -8.93 14.45
CA GLY A 41 17.30 -8.76 14.75
C GLY A 41 16.45 -9.87 14.14
N ALA A 42 15.17 -9.59 13.95
CA ALA A 42 14.22 -10.53 13.35
C ALA A 42 13.28 -9.85 12.37
N LEU A 43 12.89 -10.57 11.32
CA LEU A 43 11.95 -10.15 10.31
C LEU A 43 10.71 -11.03 10.28
N ARG A 44 9.58 -10.43 9.95
CA ARG A 44 8.30 -11.13 9.79
C ARG A 44 7.48 -10.48 8.68
N VAL A 45 6.90 -11.30 7.81
CA VAL A 45 5.81 -10.86 6.93
C VAL A 45 4.52 -10.89 7.72
N LEU A 46 3.85 -9.76 7.89
CA LEU A 46 2.56 -9.69 8.57
C LEU A 46 1.41 -10.04 7.63
N GLY A 47 1.70 -10.09 6.33
CA GLY A 47 0.70 -10.32 5.30
C GLY A 47 -0.17 -9.08 5.01
N SER A 48 -1.44 -9.32 4.71
CA SER A 48 -2.41 -8.30 4.33
C SER A 48 -3.70 -8.35 5.18
N GLY A 49 -4.57 -7.36 4.98
CA GLY A 49 -5.91 -7.34 5.52
C GLY A 49 -5.98 -7.33 7.04
N ASP A 50 -6.98 -8.05 7.58
CA ASP A 50 -7.28 -8.04 9.02
C ASP A 50 -6.14 -8.63 9.87
N GLN A 51 -5.45 -9.64 9.38
CA GLN A 51 -4.34 -10.27 10.12
C GLN A 51 -3.21 -9.28 10.43
N ALA A 52 -2.71 -8.58 9.41
CA ALA A 52 -1.67 -7.57 9.58
C ALA A 52 -2.17 -6.43 10.49
N TYR A 53 -3.42 -6.02 10.28
CA TYR A 53 -4.03 -4.95 11.06
C TYR A 53 -4.13 -5.29 12.55
N GLN A 54 -4.61 -6.49 12.90
CA GLN A 54 -4.70 -6.95 14.29
C GLN A 54 -3.32 -7.07 14.94
N THR A 55 -2.32 -7.59 14.23
CA THR A 55 -0.95 -7.66 14.75
C THR A 55 -0.43 -6.28 15.10
N ILE A 56 -0.61 -5.28 14.23
CA ILE A 56 -0.19 -3.90 14.49
C ILE A 56 -0.96 -3.32 15.71
N LEU A 57 -2.27 -3.55 15.79
CA LEU A 57 -3.06 -3.12 16.95
C LEU A 57 -2.56 -3.71 18.26
N GLU A 58 -2.21 -5.01 18.26
CA GLU A 58 -1.65 -5.69 19.43
C GLU A 58 -0.31 -5.08 19.84
N ARG A 59 0.58 -4.76 18.87
CA ARG A 59 1.84 -4.07 19.16
C ARG A 59 1.60 -2.71 19.81
N VAL A 60 0.66 -1.91 19.28
CA VAL A 60 0.29 -0.60 19.86
C VAL A 60 -0.31 -0.75 21.25
N ARG A 61 -1.23 -1.72 21.45
CA ARG A 61 -1.83 -1.97 22.76
C ARG A 61 -0.82 -2.42 23.81
N ASN A 62 0.20 -3.17 23.43
CA ASN A 62 1.20 -3.72 24.33
C ASN A 62 2.45 -2.85 24.48
N ALA A 63 2.49 -1.68 23.84
CA ALA A 63 3.58 -0.73 24.00
C ALA A 63 3.79 -0.32 25.45
N GLU A 64 5.04 -0.19 25.88
CA GLU A 64 5.45 0.12 27.25
C GLU A 64 6.03 1.51 27.38
N LYS A 65 6.72 2.03 26.36
CA LYS A 65 7.46 3.30 26.41
C LYS A 65 6.94 4.31 25.40
N SER A 66 6.90 3.91 24.12
CA SER A 66 6.62 4.85 23.03
C SER A 66 5.90 4.21 21.84
N VAL A 67 5.07 5.01 21.17
CA VAL A 67 4.46 4.66 19.88
C VAL A 67 4.63 5.83 18.92
N GLU A 68 5.24 5.60 17.78
CA GLU A 68 5.27 6.57 16.67
C GLU A 68 4.47 6.00 15.50
N ILE A 69 3.50 6.76 14.99
CA ILE A 69 2.67 6.38 13.85
C ILE A 69 2.84 7.41 12.75
N ARG A 70 3.23 6.98 11.55
CA ARG A 70 3.16 7.78 10.33
C ARG A 70 2.07 7.25 9.44
N ALA A 71 1.06 8.08 9.19
CA ALA A 71 -0.11 7.68 8.43
C ALA A 71 -0.43 8.68 7.31
N PHE A 72 -0.42 8.22 6.07
CA PHE A 72 -0.96 8.97 4.95
C PHE A 72 -2.48 9.08 5.08
N LEU A 73 -3.18 7.95 5.20
CA LEU A 73 -4.63 7.86 5.39
C LEU A 73 -4.96 7.40 6.81
N TRP A 74 -5.92 8.09 7.45
CA TRP A 74 -6.59 7.64 8.66
C TRP A 74 -8.07 8.01 8.54
N ARG A 75 -8.90 7.00 8.30
CA ARG A 75 -10.32 7.20 8.02
C ARG A 75 -11.15 7.14 9.29
N ASP A 76 -12.30 7.82 9.27
CA ASP A 76 -13.30 7.72 10.30
C ASP A 76 -14.25 6.56 9.99
N ASP A 77 -13.75 5.34 10.21
CA ASP A 77 -14.42 4.07 10.02
C ASP A 77 -14.05 3.12 11.16
N GLU A 78 -14.47 1.84 11.10
CA GLU A 78 -14.22 0.87 12.16
C GLU A 78 -12.72 0.71 12.44
N ALA A 79 -11.93 0.48 11.40
CA ALA A 79 -10.47 0.35 11.53
C ALA A 79 -9.86 1.63 12.14
N GLY A 80 -10.24 2.81 11.66
CA GLY A 80 -9.76 4.08 12.21
C GLY A 80 -10.06 4.26 13.67
N ASN A 81 -11.26 3.86 14.11
CA ASN A 81 -11.68 3.92 15.51
C ASN A 81 -10.96 2.88 16.38
N MET A 82 -10.73 1.67 15.88
CA MET A 82 -9.95 0.63 16.59
C MET A 82 -8.52 1.08 16.86
N MET A 83 -7.85 1.69 15.87
CA MET A 83 -6.51 2.24 16.04
C MET A 83 -6.49 3.41 17.04
N ALA A 84 -7.47 4.27 16.98
CA ALA A 84 -7.61 5.38 17.92
C ALA A 84 -7.78 4.90 19.36
N ASP A 85 -8.60 3.87 19.57
CA ASP A 85 -8.81 3.27 20.88
C ASP A 85 -7.53 2.62 21.41
N ALA A 86 -6.80 1.87 20.58
CA ALA A 86 -5.52 1.28 20.96
C ALA A 86 -4.48 2.34 21.36
N VAL A 87 -4.41 3.45 20.61
CA VAL A 87 -3.54 4.59 20.91
C VAL A 87 -3.91 5.24 22.24
N LEU A 88 -5.21 5.49 22.50
CA LEU A 88 -5.66 6.07 23.76
C LEU A 88 -5.37 5.15 24.94
N GLN A 89 -5.62 3.84 24.80
CA GLN A 89 -5.29 2.87 25.87
C GLN A 89 -3.80 2.84 26.19
N ALA A 90 -2.92 2.92 25.19
CA ALA A 90 -1.49 3.02 25.42
C ALA A 90 -1.11 4.32 26.13
N ALA A 91 -1.64 5.45 25.67
CA ALA A 91 -1.39 6.76 26.26
C ALA A 91 -1.93 6.89 27.71
N ASP A 92 -3.10 6.31 27.99
CA ASP A 92 -3.69 6.24 29.34
C ASP A 92 -2.78 5.46 30.34
N ARG A 93 -1.95 4.52 29.82
CA ARG A 93 -0.92 3.83 30.63
C ARG A 93 0.37 4.62 30.81
N GLY A 94 0.50 5.81 30.19
CA GLY A 94 1.68 6.64 30.25
C GLY A 94 2.63 6.55 29.06
N VAL A 95 2.30 5.73 28.06
CA VAL A 95 3.10 5.59 26.82
C VAL A 95 3.09 6.91 26.05
N GLN A 96 4.27 7.34 25.59
CA GLN A 96 4.40 8.56 24.79
C GLN A 96 4.05 8.27 23.32
N VAL A 97 3.01 8.91 22.80
CA VAL A 97 2.52 8.67 21.45
C VAL A 97 2.77 9.87 20.54
N THR A 98 3.41 9.64 19.39
CA THR A 98 3.57 10.64 18.34
C THR A 98 2.86 10.18 17.08
N ILE A 99 1.92 10.97 16.59
CA ILE A 99 1.19 10.70 15.34
C ILE A 99 1.58 11.76 14.31
N GLN A 100 2.19 11.32 13.22
CA GLN A 100 2.49 12.18 12.07
C GLN A 100 1.47 11.89 10.97
N LYS A 101 0.57 12.85 10.75
CA LYS A 101 -0.52 12.73 9.79
C LYS A 101 -0.32 13.67 8.62
N ASP A 102 -0.34 13.13 7.41
CA ASP A 102 -0.31 13.96 6.21
C ASP A 102 -1.60 14.78 6.09
N ARG A 103 -1.46 16.10 5.99
CA ARG A 103 -2.61 17.01 5.90
C ARG A 103 -3.25 17.02 4.51
N ILE A 104 -2.47 16.77 3.46
CA ILE A 104 -2.94 16.85 2.08
C ILE A 104 -3.69 15.57 1.73
N ALA A 105 -3.29 14.43 2.32
CA ALA A 105 -3.96 13.15 2.18
C ALA A 105 -5.44 13.17 2.62
N ALA A 106 -5.84 14.12 3.45
CA ALA A 106 -7.25 14.30 3.83
C ALA A 106 -8.19 14.41 2.61
N VAL A 107 -7.70 14.93 1.47
CA VAL A 107 -8.48 14.97 0.23
C VAL A 107 -8.87 13.56 -0.23
N TYR A 108 -7.95 12.60 -0.11
CA TYR A 108 -8.20 11.20 -0.49
C TYR A 108 -9.12 10.47 0.50
N GLU A 109 -9.13 10.89 1.76
CA GLU A 109 -10.02 10.33 2.79
C GLU A 109 -11.49 10.66 2.53
N TYR A 110 -11.77 11.82 1.91
CA TYR A 110 -13.12 12.24 1.53
C TYR A 110 -13.63 11.61 0.23
N THR A 111 -12.76 11.00 -0.60
CA THR A 111 -13.14 10.51 -1.93
C THR A 111 -13.68 9.07 -1.94
N GLY A 112 -13.81 8.41 -0.81
CA GLY A 112 -14.22 7.00 -0.72
C GLY A 112 -15.62 6.79 -0.15
N GLY A 113 -16.69 7.09 -0.88
CA GLY A 113 -18.05 6.80 -0.43
C GLY A 113 -18.44 7.55 0.86
N ASN A 114 -18.86 6.82 1.91
CA ASN A 114 -19.15 7.38 3.24
C ASN A 114 -17.89 7.51 4.12
N LYS A 115 -16.72 7.30 3.57
CA LYS A 115 -15.44 7.32 4.30
C LYS A 115 -15.05 8.78 4.56
N GLN A 116 -14.66 9.07 5.80
CA GLN A 116 -14.39 10.42 6.28
C GLN A 116 -12.98 10.48 6.86
N SER A 117 -12.43 11.70 6.93
CA SER A 117 -11.14 11.92 7.57
C SER A 117 -11.28 11.91 9.10
N PHE A 118 -10.44 11.15 9.79
CA PHE A 118 -10.50 10.97 11.22
C PHE A 118 -10.24 12.29 11.99
N PHE A 119 -9.18 13.02 11.62
CA PHE A 119 -8.74 14.23 12.35
C PHE A 119 -9.31 15.55 11.80
N HIS A 120 -9.99 15.57 10.65
CA HIS A 120 -10.39 16.81 10.01
C HIS A 120 -11.89 17.05 10.11
N LYS A 121 -12.27 18.16 10.73
CA LYS A 121 -13.67 18.56 10.93
C LYS A 121 -14.34 19.15 9.69
N ARG A 122 -13.57 19.83 8.83
CA ARG A 122 -14.08 20.54 7.63
C ARG A 122 -13.03 20.52 6.51
N VAL A 123 -13.52 20.35 5.31
CA VAL A 123 -12.73 20.59 4.10
C VAL A 123 -12.77 22.08 3.81
N ASP A 124 -11.61 22.74 3.74
CA ASP A 124 -11.58 24.12 3.27
C ASP A 124 -12.04 24.18 1.79
N PRO A 125 -12.52 25.36 1.31
CA PRO A 125 -13.09 25.46 -0.03
C PRO A 125 -12.15 24.99 -1.16
N ILE A 126 -10.85 25.25 -1.03
CA ILE A 126 -9.84 24.86 -2.02
C ILE A 126 -9.71 23.33 -2.06
N ARG A 127 -9.65 22.68 -0.90
CA ARG A 127 -9.62 21.22 -0.81
C ARG A 127 -10.93 20.59 -1.20
N GLY A 128 -12.05 21.27 -0.94
CA GLY A 128 -13.35 20.86 -1.45
C GLY A 128 -13.38 20.77 -2.98
N ILE A 129 -12.81 21.77 -3.67
CA ILE A 129 -12.68 21.77 -5.13
C ILE A 129 -11.72 20.66 -5.59
N GLN A 130 -10.59 20.47 -4.90
CA GLN A 130 -9.64 19.39 -5.22
C GLN A 130 -10.26 18.01 -5.01
N ALA A 131 -10.99 17.81 -3.90
CA ALA A 131 -11.69 16.56 -3.61
C ALA A 131 -12.83 16.32 -4.63
N TRP A 132 -13.56 17.35 -5.02
CA TRP A 132 -14.58 17.26 -6.07
C TRP A 132 -13.96 16.86 -7.41
N PHE A 133 -12.87 17.49 -7.82
CA PHE A 133 -12.14 17.16 -9.04
C PHE A 133 -11.61 15.73 -9.01
N LEU A 134 -10.98 15.34 -7.91
CA LEU A 134 -10.49 13.98 -7.70
C LEU A 134 -11.65 12.98 -7.69
N GLY A 135 -12.75 13.28 -7.02
CA GLY A 135 -13.98 12.47 -7.01
C GLY A 135 -14.60 12.32 -8.39
N ALA A 136 -14.58 13.36 -9.22
CA ALA A 136 -15.03 13.30 -10.59
C ALA A 136 -14.16 12.38 -11.46
N VAL A 137 -12.83 12.38 -11.23
CA VAL A 137 -11.87 11.50 -11.91
C VAL A 137 -11.96 10.06 -11.40
N THR A 138 -12.14 9.85 -10.10
CA THR A 138 -12.17 8.52 -9.46
C THR A 138 -13.58 7.93 -9.36
N ARG A 139 -14.62 8.68 -9.78
CA ARG A 139 -16.05 8.32 -9.60
C ARG A 139 -16.49 8.11 -8.14
N ALA A 140 -15.72 8.57 -7.20
CA ALA A 140 -16.03 8.49 -5.78
C ALA A 140 -16.99 9.63 -5.38
N LYS A 141 -18.09 9.29 -4.71
CA LYS A 141 -18.99 10.27 -4.11
C LYS A 141 -18.55 10.51 -2.67
N GLY A 142 -17.95 11.65 -2.39
CA GLY A 142 -17.55 12.03 -1.02
C GLY A 142 -18.66 12.79 -0.28
N SER A 143 -18.73 12.64 1.02
CA SER A 143 -19.54 13.48 1.92
C SER A 143 -18.67 14.58 2.53
N PHE A 144 -19.11 15.84 2.41
CA PHE A 144 -18.37 16.98 2.96
C PHE A 144 -18.91 17.45 4.32
N LYS A 145 -19.98 16.84 4.82
CA LYS A 145 -20.58 17.17 6.13
C LYS A 145 -20.14 16.15 7.15
N GLN A 146 -19.17 16.50 7.97
CA GLN A 146 -18.64 15.63 9.00
C GLN A 146 -18.92 16.17 10.40
N LYS A 147 -19.41 15.31 11.30
CA LYS A 147 -19.35 15.53 12.74
C LYS A 147 -17.92 15.24 13.22
N PRO A 148 -17.40 15.94 14.24
CA PRO A 148 -16.12 15.58 14.84
C PRO A 148 -16.17 14.16 15.39
N ASN A 149 -15.13 13.35 15.15
CA ASN A 149 -14.98 12.06 15.79
C ASN A 149 -14.56 12.27 17.25
N GLU A 150 -15.28 11.66 18.20
CA GLU A 150 -15.02 11.82 19.63
C GLU A 150 -13.65 11.30 20.06
N LEU A 151 -13.21 10.15 19.50
CA LEU A 151 -11.88 9.62 19.78
C LEU A 151 -10.78 10.53 19.24
N ALA A 152 -10.99 11.15 18.07
CA ALA A 152 -10.05 12.14 17.53
C ALA A 152 -9.91 13.36 18.47
N LEU A 153 -11.01 13.81 19.06
CA LEU A 153 -10.97 14.90 20.03
C LEU A 153 -10.22 14.51 21.31
N ARG A 154 -10.44 13.29 21.81
CA ARG A 154 -9.70 12.75 22.96
C ARG A 154 -8.20 12.66 22.67
N ILE A 155 -7.81 12.12 21.49
CA ILE A 155 -6.40 12.05 21.06
C ILE A 155 -5.78 13.44 21.03
N LEU A 156 -6.45 14.44 20.44
CA LEU A 156 -5.92 15.81 20.32
C LEU A 156 -5.78 16.54 21.67
N GLN A 157 -6.45 16.08 22.73
CA GLN A 157 -6.43 16.67 24.06
C GLN A 157 -5.59 15.88 25.06
N HIS A 158 -5.12 14.67 24.68
CA HIS A 158 -4.42 13.78 25.59
C HIS A 158 -2.98 14.26 25.86
N PRO A 159 -2.54 14.38 27.13
CA PRO A 159 -1.22 14.93 27.47
C PRO A 159 -0.04 14.11 26.94
N ASN A 160 -0.21 12.79 26.80
CA ASN A 160 0.82 11.88 26.31
C ASN A 160 0.77 11.65 24.79
N ILE A 161 -0.11 12.36 24.04
CA ILE A 161 -0.24 12.22 22.59
C ILE A 161 0.09 13.52 21.88
N ARG A 162 1.05 13.49 20.98
CA ARG A 162 1.39 14.60 20.09
C ARG A 162 0.98 14.29 18.67
N VAL A 163 0.06 15.08 18.11
CA VAL A 163 -0.35 14.96 16.70
C VAL A 163 0.32 16.05 15.88
N GLU A 164 1.17 15.62 14.95
CA GLU A 164 1.87 16.48 13.99
C GLU A 164 1.22 16.41 12.62
N HIS A 165 0.83 17.57 12.10
CA HIS A 165 0.32 17.66 10.74
C HIS A 165 1.45 18.09 9.78
N MET A 166 1.90 17.19 8.94
CA MET A 166 2.90 17.47 7.91
C MET A 166 2.35 18.51 6.92
N ARG A 167 2.99 19.68 6.83
CA ARG A 167 2.40 20.84 6.12
C ARG A 167 2.92 21.05 4.69
N LYS A 168 4.05 20.48 4.31
CA LYS A 168 4.79 20.92 3.11
C LYS A 168 5.08 19.84 2.06
N ARG A 169 4.93 18.57 2.36
CA ARG A 169 5.09 17.46 1.42
C ARG A 169 4.05 16.38 1.71
N PHE A 170 3.83 15.52 0.73
CA PHE A 170 3.04 14.33 0.91
C PHE A 170 3.92 13.26 1.58
N ASP A 171 3.69 13.01 2.85
CA ASP A 171 4.26 11.84 3.50
C ASP A 171 3.38 10.63 3.21
N HIS A 172 3.82 9.84 2.22
CA HIS A 172 3.10 8.65 1.80
C HIS A 172 3.54 7.39 2.54
N SER A 173 4.48 7.50 3.49
CA SER A 173 4.91 6.39 4.32
C SER A 173 3.78 5.88 5.23
N LYS A 174 3.85 4.60 5.57
CA LYS A 174 3.00 3.93 6.55
C LYS A 174 3.94 3.16 7.47
N LEU A 175 4.13 3.71 8.65
CA LEU A 175 5.15 3.28 9.58
C LEU A 175 4.62 3.32 11.02
N TYR A 176 4.95 2.29 11.76
CA TYR A 176 4.73 2.17 13.20
C TYR A 176 6.07 1.85 13.85
N ILE A 177 6.49 2.65 14.82
CA ILE A 177 7.66 2.38 15.68
C ILE A 177 7.15 2.20 17.08
N ILE A 178 7.42 1.06 17.69
CA ILE A 178 6.97 0.73 19.04
C ILE A 178 8.20 0.48 19.91
N ASP A 179 8.29 1.21 21.02
CA ASP A 179 9.31 1.11 22.06
C ASP A 179 10.77 1.25 21.54
N ASP A 180 10.93 2.00 20.43
CA ASP A 180 12.21 2.14 19.70
C ASP A 180 12.87 0.82 19.30
N ARG A 181 12.11 -0.26 19.22
CA ARG A 181 12.58 -1.61 18.96
C ARG A 181 11.86 -2.31 17.81
N ILE A 182 10.55 -2.10 17.68
CA ILE A 182 9.74 -2.77 16.66
C ILE A 182 9.37 -1.76 15.56
N LEU A 183 9.66 -2.11 14.31
CA LEU A 183 9.21 -1.41 13.12
C LEU A 183 8.14 -2.24 12.42
N ALA A 184 6.94 -1.69 12.19
CA ALA A 184 6.02 -2.25 11.23
C ALA A 184 5.83 -1.23 10.10
N LEU A 185 6.05 -1.66 8.87
CA LEU A 185 5.94 -0.78 7.69
C LEU A 185 5.42 -1.53 6.46
N GLY A 186 4.98 -0.79 5.47
CA GLY A 186 4.46 -1.37 4.24
C GLY A 186 3.52 -0.45 3.49
N SER A 187 2.44 -1.01 2.98
CA SER A 187 1.51 -0.29 2.10
C SER A 187 0.19 0.11 2.76
N MET A 188 -0.19 -0.52 3.89
CA MET A 188 -1.51 -0.42 4.50
C MET A 188 -1.75 0.93 5.16
N GLY A 189 -2.80 1.63 4.74
CA GLY A 189 -3.33 2.79 5.46
C GLY A 189 -4.28 2.39 6.60
N ILE A 190 -4.70 3.35 7.41
CA ILE A 190 -5.66 3.12 8.49
C ILE A 190 -7.07 3.34 7.95
N GLY A 191 -7.81 2.25 7.70
CA GLY A 191 -9.16 2.28 7.18
C GLY A 191 -9.68 0.90 6.74
N ASP A 192 -11.01 0.74 6.72
CA ASP A 192 -11.69 -0.53 6.44
C ASP A 192 -11.36 -1.10 5.07
N ASN A 193 -11.17 -0.24 4.07
CA ASN A 193 -10.78 -0.69 2.73
C ASN A 193 -9.42 -1.40 2.72
N HIS A 194 -8.45 -0.94 3.49
CA HIS A 194 -7.15 -1.60 3.65
C HIS A 194 -7.27 -2.90 4.45
N ARG A 195 -8.12 -2.89 5.46
CA ARG A 195 -8.34 -4.05 6.32
C ARG A 195 -9.08 -5.18 5.62
N HIS A 196 -10.09 -4.90 4.77
CA HIS A 196 -11.02 -5.90 4.27
C HIS A 196 -11.09 -6.03 2.74
N GLU A 197 -10.81 -4.96 2.00
CA GLU A 197 -11.09 -4.91 0.56
C GLU A 197 -9.83 -5.01 -0.30
N TRP A 198 -8.75 -4.35 0.11
CA TRP A 198 -7.54 -4.19 -0.67
C TRP A 198 -6.49 -5.24 -0.30
N LEU A 199 -5.60 -5.51 -1.23
CA LEU A 199 -4.43 -6.34 -1.02
C LEU A 199 -3.25 -5.42 -0.72
N ASP A 200 -2.87 -5.39 0.55
CA ASP A 200 -1.72 -4.69 1.08
C ASP A 200 -0.64 -5.70 1.49
N VAL A 201 0.56 -5.26 1.74
CA VAL A 201 1.60 -6.05 2.41
C VAL A 201 2.22 -5.19 3.50
N MET A 202 2.24 -5.73 4.71
CA MET A 202 2.94 -5.19 5.86
C MET A 202 4.02 -6.15 6.32
N VAL A 203 5.12 -5.60 6.79
CA VAL A 203 6.24 -6.35 7.36
C VAL A 203 6.63 -5.76 8.71
N GLU A 204 7.22 -6.59 9.57
CA GLU A 204 7.75 -6.21 10.87
C GLU A 204 9.24 -6.52 10.91
N ALA A 205 10.02 -5.56 11.39
CA ALA A 205 11.42 -5.74 11.73
C ALA A 205 11.62 -5.42 13.21
N GLU A 206 12.21 -6.34 13.96
CA GLU A 206 12.46 -6.22 15.39
C GLU A 206 13.95 -6.12 15.66
N GLY A 207 14.40 -4.98 16.21
CA GLY A 207 15.79 -4.65 16.53
C GLY A 207 15.94 -3.15 16.73
N GLU A 208 16.57 -2.72 17.84
CA GLU A 208 16.81 -1.29 18.13
C GLU A 208 17.70 -0.65 17.05
N GLU A 209 18.66 -1.40 16.54
CA GLU A 209 19.57 -0.97 15.48
C GLU A 209 18.83 -0.65 14.16
N TYR A 210 17.75 -1.34 13.87
CA TYR A 210 16.93 -1.07 12.68
C TYR A 210 16.17 0.25 12.82
N VAL A 211 15.63 0.52 14.01
CA VAL A 211 14.98 1.80 14.30
C VAL A 211 15.98 2.95 14.18
N ALA A 212 17.16 2.81 14.79
CA ALA A 212 18.24 3.80 14.73
C ALA A 212 18.66 4.05 13.26
N ARG A 213 18.89 3.00 12.50
CA ARG A 213 19.26 3.06 11.08
C ARG A 213 18.18 3.78 10.25
N LEU A 214 16.92 3.43 10.44
CA LEU A 214 15.82 4.12 9.75
C LEU A 214 15.81 5.63 10.07
N ARG A 215 15.99 6.02 11.32
CA ARG A 215 16.03 7.43 11.73
C ARG A 215 17.16 8.18 11.04
N GLU A 216 18.37 7.61 10.98
CA GLU A 216 19.53 8.18 10.28
C GLU A 216 19.25 8.33 8.77
N ARG A 217 18.65 7.32 8.14
CA ARG A 217 18.22 7.40 6.72
C ARG A 217 17.22 8.53 6.47
N MET A 218 16.25 8.68 7.36
CA MET A 218 15.22 9.72 7.23
C MET A 218 15.79 11.14 7.41
N LEU A 219 16.82 11.29 8.23
CA LEU A 219 17.55 12.54 8.40
C LEU A 219 18.59 12.80 7.30
N GLY A 220 18.86 11.81 6.45
CA GLY A 220 19.89 11.88 5.42
C GLY A 220 21.30 11.97 5.98
N HIS A 221 21.55 11.40 7.17
CA HIS A 221 22.87 11.40 7.81
C HIS A 221 23.75 10.26 7.32
N ASP A 222 23.16 9.22 6.79
CA ASP A 222 23.84 8.03 6.30
C ASP A 222 23.30 7.64 4.93
N GLU A 223 24.06 6.87 4.13
CA GLU A 223 23.67 6.43 2.79
C GLU A 223 23.22 4.97 2.81
N PHE A 224 22.29 4.66 1.91
CA PHE A 224 21.84 3.28 1.69
C PHE A 224 23.03 2.38 1.31
N ASP A 225 23.13 1.23 2.00
CA ASP A 225 24.16 0.25 1.80
C ASP A 225 23.56 -1.13 1.50
N PRO A 226 23.56 -1.57 0.22
CA PRO A 226 22.98 -2.85 -0.16
C PRO A 226 23.79 -4.07 0.35
N SER A 227 25.02 -3.87 0.89
CA SER A 227 25.80 -4.96 1.46
C SER A 227 25.33 -5.36 2.87
N ARG A 228 24.51 -4.54 3.51
CA ARG A 228 23.85 -4.89 4.77
C ARG A 228 22.72 -5.85 4.51
N GLY A 229 22.51 -6.83 5.39
CA GLY A 229 21.40 -7.79 5.29
C GLY A 229 20.01 -7.13 5.35
N LEU A 230 19.94 -5.96 6.04
CA LEU A 230 18.74 -5.12 6.11
C LEU A 230 19.13 -3.64 6.08
N ASP A 231 18.44 -2.87 5.22
CA ASP A 231 18.57 -1.42 5.14
C ASP A 231 17.26 -0.76 4.64
N PHE A 232 17.26 0.57 4.55
CA PHE A 232 16.08 1.33 4.14
C PHE A 232 16.35 2.20 2.93
N LEU A 233 15.47 2.12 1.94
CA LEU A 233 15.38 3.06 0.84
C LEU A 233 14.42 4.18 1.23
N VAL A 234 14.93 5.37 1.50
CA VAL A 234 14.14 6.50 1.96
C VAL A 234 14.18 7.62 0.94
N HIS A 235 13.01 8.12 0.58
CA HIS A 235 12.85 9.38 -0.14
C HIS A 235 12.15 10.36 0.81
N SER A 236 12.91 11.22 1.45
CA SER A 236 12.40 12.25 2.34
C SER A 236 12.91 13.63 1.91
N ARG A 237 12.21 14.67 2.33
CA ARG A 237 12.64 16.04 2.08
C ARG A 237 14.04 16.32 2.64
N GLU A 238 14.32 15.80 3.82
CA GLU A 238 15.59 16.00 4.50
C GLU A 238 16.73 15.28 3.76
N ALA A 239 16.51 14.00 3.46
CA ALA A 239 17.43 13.21 2.67
C ALA A 239 17.64 13.82 1.28
N HIS A 240 16.58 14.30 0.62
CA HIS A 240 16.67 14.96 -0.68
C HIS A 240 17.54 16.23 -0.62
N ARG A 241 17.35 17.11 0.38
CA ARG A 241 18.20 18.31 0.56
C ARG A 241 19.68 17.96 0.73
N LYS A 242 19.97 16.86 1.41
CA LYS A 242 21.35 16.35 1.61
C LYS A 242 21.84 15.51 0.43
N LYS A 243 21.04 15.35 -0.63
CA LYS A 243 21.36 14.52 -1.81
C LYS A 243 21.62 13.04 -1.46
N SER A 244 20.98 12.53 -0.41
CA SER A 244 21.15 11.18 0.12
C SER A 244 19.94 10.26 -0.08
N CYS A 245 19.10 10.54 -1.08
CA CYS A 245 17.92 9.72 -1.38
C CYS A 245 17.98 9.12 -2.79
N PRO A 246 18.80 8.12 -3.00
CA PRO A 246 18.98 7.47 -4.30
C PRO A 246 17.93 6.37 -4.57
N MET A 247 16.77 6.41 -3.92
CA MET A 247 15.75 5.34 -3.99
C MET A 247 15.50 4.84 -5.42
N ILE A 248 15.28 5.74 -6.38
CA ILE A 248 15.00 5.31 -7.76
C ILE A 248 16.19 4.59 -8.39
N SER A 249 17.40 5.11 -8.20
CA SER A 249 18.63 4.55 -8.80
C SER A 249 18.89 3.14 -8.26
N HIS A 250 18.76 2.95 -6.95
CA HIS A 250 18.96 1.64 -6.31
C HIS A 250 17.89 0.64 -6.75
N ARG A 251 16.62 1.03 -6.77
CA ARG A 251 15.53 0.13 -7.23
C ARG A 251 15.73 -0.30 -8.69
N LEU A 252 16.15 0.61 -9.55
CA LEU A 252 16.45 0.27 -10.95
C LEU A 252 17.68 -0.63 -11.05
N ALA A 253 18.74 -0.36 -10.29
CA ALA A 253 19.96 -1.16 -10.28
C ALA A 253 19.72 -2.59 -9.76
N LEU A 254 18.90 -2.77 -8.71
CA LEU A 254 18.52 -4.08 -8.19
C LEU A 254 17.79 -4.90 -9.26
N ILE A 255 16.81 -4.33 -9.96
CA ILE A 255 16.10 -5.00 -11.05
C ILE A 255 17.05 -5.33 -12.23
N GLU A 256 17.96 -4.41 -12.55
CA GLU A 256 18.95 -4.64 -13.64
C GLU A 256 19.92 -5.77 -13.28
N ALA A 257 20.27 -5.94 -12.00
CA ALA A 257 21.18 -6.98 -11.53
C ALA A 257 20.58 -8.39 -11.45
N ALA A 258 19.26 -8.52 -11.56
CA ALA A 258 18.55 -9.80 -11.47
C ALA A 258 19.08 -10.84 -12.47
N GLN A 259 19.27 -12.08 -12.01
CA GLN A 259 19.81 -13.18 -12.79
C GLN A 259 18.80 -14.32 -13.01
N VAL A 260 17.92 -14.58 -12.03
CA VAL A 260 17.02 -15.74 -12.02
C VAL A 260 15.56 -15.31 -12.14
N SER A 261 15.09 -14.47 -11.23
CA SER A 261 13.68 -14.13 -11.14
C SER A 261 13.43 -12.71 -10.64
N ILE A 262 12.31 -12.14 -11.04
CA ILE A 262 11.76 -10.90 -10.50
C ILE A 262 10.26 -11.10 -10.29
N THR A 263 9.80 -10.98 -9.05
CA THR A 263 8.38 -10.90 -8.70
C THR A 263 8.05 -9.47 -8.28
N VAL A 264 7.10 -8.85 -8.95
CA VAL A 264 6.62 -7.48 -8.66
C VAL A 264 5.14 -7.53 -8.35
N GLU A 265 4.74 -7.10 -7.15
CA GLU A 265 3.35 -6.76 -6.86
C GLU A 265 3.25 -5.25 -6.64
N MET A 266 2.50 -4.55 -7.49
CA MET A 266 2.57 -3.10 -7.57
C MET A 266 1.20 -2.46 -7.79
N ALA A 267 0.83 -1.54 -6.87
CA ALA A 267 -0.42 -0.80 -6.94
C ALA A 267 -0.49 0.09 -8.19
N TYR A 268 0.51 0.95 -8.36
CA TYR A 268 0.55 1.91 -9.47
C TYR A 268 1.87 1.83 -10.21
N PHE A 269 1.75 1.57 -11.50
CA PHE A 269 2.87 1.27 -12.38
C PHE A 269 2.87 2.22 -13.59
N GLY A 270 3.51 3.37 -13.48
CA GLY A 270 3.48 4.43 -14.50
C GLY A 270 4.82 4.97 -14.96
N ASP A 271 5.91 4.69 -14.26
CA ASP A 271 7.25 5.14 -14.63
C ASP A 271 7.88 4.23 -15.68
N ARG A 272 8.17 4.81 -16.86
CA ARG A 272 8.72 4.07 -18.00
C ARG A 272 10.09 3.46 -17.75
N ARG A 273 10.87 4.00 -16.78
CA ARG A 273 12.19 3.47 -16.43
C ARG A 273 12.06 2.04 -15.88
N PHE A 274 11.07 1.79 -15.01
CA PHE A 274 10.79 0.44 -14.50
C PHE A 274 10.32 -0.50 -15.61
N THR A 275 9.47 -0.04 -16.53
CA THR A 275 9.06 -0.84 -17.68
C THR A 275 10.27 -1.25 -18.51
N ALA A 276 11.22 -0.34 -18.73
CA ALA A 276 12.41 -0.61 -19.54
C ALA A 276 13.36 -1.60 -18.86
N VAL A 277 13.64 -1.47 -17.57
CA VAL A 277 14.53 -2.41 -16.87
C VAL A 277 13.92 -3.81 -16.77
N LEU A 278 12.60 -3.91 -16.52
CA LEU A 278 11.89 -5.20 -16.54
C LEU A 278 11.93 -5.85 -17.92
N ALA A 279 11.72 -5.07 -18.99
CA ALA A 279 11.82 -5.59 -20.36
C ALA A 279 13.22 -6.15 -20.65
N ARG A 280 14.28 -5.44 -20.24
CA ARG A 280 15.65 -5.95 -20.38
C ARG A 280 15.90 -7.21 -19.56
N ALA A 281 15.36 -7.32 -18.36
CA ALA A 281 15.45 -8.54 -17.54
C ALA A 281 14.79 -9.72 -18.27
N VAL A 282 13.59 -9.55 -18.81
CA VAL A 282 12.90 -10.57 -19.63
C VAL A 282 13.76 -10.95 -20.85
N GLN A 283 14.34 -9.99 -21.55
CA GLN A 283 15.21 -10.24 -22.72
C GLN A 283 16.52 -10.98 -22.37
N ARG A 284 17.00 -10.84 -21.12
CA ARG A 284 18.14 -11.63 -20.61
C ARG A 284 17.76 -13.06 -20.22
N GLY A 285 16.47 -13.42 -20.23
CA GLY A 285 15.98 -14.75 -19.85
C GLY A 285 15.52 -14.85 -18.38
N VAL A 286 15.54 -13.74 -17.61
CA VAL A 286 15.05 -13.70 -16.24
C VAL A 286 13.55 -13.99 -16.21
N GLN A 287 13.09 -14.79 -15.27
CA GLN A 287 11.66 -15.05 -15.03
C GLN A 287 11.02 -13.82 -14.39
N VAL A 288 10.09 -13.17 -15.07
CA VAL A 288 9.46 -11.95 -14.58
C VAL A 288 7.97 -12.16 -14.35
N LYS A 289 7.53 -11.97 -13.11
CA LYS A 289 6.12 -11.99 -12.70
C LYS A 289 5.70 -10.60 -12.26
N VAL A 290 4.66 -10.03 -12.89
CA VAL A 290 4.07 -8.75 -12.54
C VAL A 290 2.64 -8.96 -12.09
N VAL A 291 2.30 -8.53 -10.88
CA VAL A 291 0.97 -8.62 -10.27
C VAL A 291 0.43 -7.21 -10.04
N THR A 292 -0.76 -6.91 -10.51
CA THR A 292 -1.43 -5.63 -10.31
C THR A 292 -2.95 -5.78 -10.41
N ALA A 293 -3.70 -4.76 -9.98
CA ALA A 293 -5.15 -4.79 -10.09
C ALA A 293 -5.63 -4.69 -11.54
N ASP A 294 -6.62 -5.51 -11.92
CA ASP A 294 -7.29 -5.38 -13.21
C ASP A 294 -8.02 -4.04 -13.32
N ARG A 295 -8.56 -3.55 -12.20
CA ARG A 295 -9.24 -2.26 -12.09
C ARG A 295 -8.77 -1.53 -10.84
N ALA A 296 -7.64 -0.82 -10.95
CA ALA A 296 -7.18 0.06 -9.87
C ALA A 296 -8.18 1.21 -9.63
N ASP A 297 -8.24 1.69 -8.40
CA ASP A 297 -9.08 2.83 -7.97
C ASP A 297 -8.69 4.13 -8.68
N VAL A 298 -7.39 4.35 -8.87
CA VAL A 298 -6.81 5.44 -9.68
C VAL A 298 -5.77 4.87 -10.65
N LEU A 299 -5.42 5.61 -11.69
CA LEU A 299 -4.38 5.25 -12.68
C LEU A 299 -4.58 3.87 -13.38
N ALA A 300 -5.82 3.36 -13.41
CA ALA A 300 -6.12 2.05 -13.98
C ALA A 300 -5.69 1.92 -15.45
N ASN A 301 -5.82 2.99 -16.24
CA ASN A 301 -5.41 2.98 -17.64
C ASN A 301 -3.89 3.03 -17.80
N ILE A 302 -3.17 3.71 -16.90
CA ILE A 302 -1.71 3.69 -16.90
C ILE A 302 -1.18 2.31 -16.55
N ASN A 303 -1.71 1.63 -15.52
CA ASN A 303 -1.29 0.28 -15.15
C ASN A 303 -1.44 -0.67 -16.35
N ARG A 304 -2.62 -0.70 -16.96
CA ARG A 304 -2.88 -1.54 -18.15
C ARG A 304 -1.99 -1.16 -19.33
N ALA A 305 -1.80 0.14 -19.60
CA ALA A 305 -0.93 0.61 -20.67
C ALA A 305 0.54 0.23 -20.43
N THR A 306 0.98 0.18 -19.18
CA THR A 306 2.33 -0.22 -18.81
C THR A 306 2.53 -1.72 -18.98
N CYS A 307 1.58 -2.55 -18.53
CA CYS A 307 1.59 -3.99 -18.76
C CYS A 307 1.55 -4.31 -20.28
N ASP A 308 0.68 -3.66 -21.05
CA ASP A 308 0.63 -3.83 -22.51
C ASP A 308 1.95 -3.39 -23.19
N ALA A 309 2.60 -2.33 -22.69
CA ALA A 309 3.90 -1.89 -23.20
C ALA A 309 5.00 -2.90 -22.87
N LEU A 310 5.01 -3.50 -21.68
CA LEU A 310 5.96 -4.54 -21.30
C LEU A 310 5.82 -5.77 -22.22
N MET A 311 4.60 -6.25 -22.43
CA MET A 311 4.32 -7.35 -23.35
C MET A 311 4.79 -7.05 -24.78
N LYS A 312 4.60 -5.83 -25.28
CA LYS A 312 5.07 -5.42 -26.59
C LYS A 312 6.58 -5.38 -26.72
N LEU A 313 7.26 -4.81 -25.72
CA LEU A 313 8.72 -4.66 -25.73
C LEU A 313 9.44 -6.00 -25.68
N THR A 314 8.82 -6.99 -25.06
CA THR A 314 9.41 -8.33 -24.89
C THR A 314 8.91 -9.36 -25.89
N GLY A 315 7.81 -9.10 -26.60
CA GLY A 315 7.13 -10.09 -27.43
C GLY A 315 6.33 -11.12 -26.62
N ALA A 316 6.08 -10.84 -25.32
CA ALA A 316 5.35 -11.71 -24.38
C ALA A 316 5.88 -13.17 -24.36
N PRO A 317 7.17 -13.40 -24.08
CA PRO A 317 7.76 -14.74 -24.04
C PRO A 317 7.28 -15.51 -22.79
N GLN A 318 7.55 -16.82 -22.73
CA GLN A 318 7.14 -17.70 -21.63
C GLN A 318 7.71 -17.30 -20.26
N ASN A 319 8.83 -16.59 -20.22
CA ASN A 319 9.42 -16.07 -18.99
C ASN A 319 8.84 -14.72 -18.51
N LEU A 320 7.75 -14.23 -19.12
CA LEU A 320 6.99 -13.08 -18.64
C LEU A 320 5.56 -13.52 -18.28
N THR A 321 5.21 -13.36 -17.00
CA THR A 321 3.84 -13.59 -16.51
C THR A 321 3.27 -12.27 -15.95
N ILE A 322 2.12 -11.85 -16.44
CA ILE A 322 1.37 -10.71 -15.91
C ILE A 322 0.07 -11.21 -15.34
N VAL A 323 -0.14 -11.02 -14.04
CA VAL A 323 -1.36 -11.43 -13.31
C VAL A 323 -2.18 -10.18 -12.98
N LEU A 324 -3.44 -10.19 -13.39
CA LEU A 324 -4.40 -9.13 -13.12
C LEU A 324 -5.42 -9.61 -12.08
N LEU A 325 -5.44 -8.95 -10.93
CA LEU A 325 -6.29 -9.33 -9.80
C LEU A 325 -7.63 -8.60 -9.83
N PRO A 326 -8.74 -9.27 -9.49
CA PRO A 326 -10.06 -8.63 -9.41
C PRO A 326 -10.16 -7.65 -8.23
N ARG A 327 -9.43 -7.89 -7.14
CA ARG A 327 -9.31 -7.00 -5.98
C ARG A 327 -8.33 -5.87 -6.25
N MET A 328 -8.46 -4.77 -5.53
CA MET A 328 -7.49 -3.68 -5.58
C MET A 328 -6.16 -4.14 -4.97
N VAL A 329 -5.12 -4.17 -5.77
CA VAL A 329 -3.74 -4.33 -5.30
C VAL A 329 -3.25 -2.98 -4.81
N HIS A 330 -2.87 -2.89 -3.55
CA HIS A 330 -2.29 -1.68 -2.98
C HIS A 330 -0.87 -1.91 -2.43
N SER A 331 -0.39 -3.13 -2.43
CA SER A 331 1.00 -3.50 -2.09
C SER A 331 2.03 -2.91 -3.05
N LYS A 332 3.26 -2.76 -2.58
CA LYS A 332 4.43 -2.33 -3.32
C LYS A 332 5.60 -3.21 -2.89
N VAL A 333 5.73 -4.32 -3.58
CA VAL A 333 6.72 -5.37 -3.28
C VAL A 333 7.49 -5.74 -4.53
N VAL A 334 8.78 -5.88 -4.39
CA VAL A 334 9.68 -6.48 -5.40
C VAL A 334 10.52 -7.54 -4.72
N VAL A 335 10.51 -8.75 -5.26
CA VAL A 335 11.42 -9.83 -4.86
C VAL A 335 12.30 -10.18 -6.05
N ILE A 336 13.59 -10.27 -5.84
CA ILE A 336 14.59 -10.53 -6.89
C ILE A 336 15.40 -11.75 -6.50
N ASP A 337 15.52 -12.70 -7.44
CA ASP A 337 16.30 -13.92 -7.33
C ASP A 337 15.98 -14.75 -6.08
N HIS A 338 14.71 -14.69 -5.61
CA HIS A 338 14.22 -15.36 -4.39
C HIS A 338 15.01 -14.99 -3.12
N ARG A 339 15.64 -13.82 -3.10
CA ARG A 339 16.58 -13.42 -2.06
C ARG A 339 16.44 -11.95 -1.66
N TRP A 340 16.50 -11.02 -2.60
CA TRP A 340 16.46 -9.59 -2.32
C TRP A 340 15.03 -9.07 -2.37
N CYS A 341 14.65 -8.38 -1.32
CA CYS A 341 13.30 -7.84 -1.18
C CYS A 341 13.33 -6.32 -1.06
N ASP A 342 12.38 -5.66 -1.72
CA ASP A 342 12.06 -4.23 -1.58
C ASP A 342 10.56 -4.14 -1.30
N VAL A 343 10.19 -3.76 -0.07
CA VAL A 343 8.80 -3.69 0.38
C VAL A 343 8.52 -2.40 1.15
N GLY A 344 7.42 -1.72 0.83
CA GLY A 344 7.09 -0.48 1.53
C GLY A 344 5.98 0.34 0.90
N SER A 345 6.18 1.66 0.89
CA SER A 345 5.15 2.60 0.45
C SER A 345 5.30 3.10 -0.99
N ALA A 346 6.50 2.95 -1.60
CA ALA A 346 6.83 3.58 -2.87
C ALA A 346 6.33 2.82 -4.09
N ASN A 347 5.44 3.44 -4.86
CA ASN A 347 4.97 2.93 -6.15
C ASN A 347 6.02 3.09 -7.27
N PHE A 348 5.81 2.41 -8.38
CA PHE A 348 6.58 2.64 -9.63
C PHE A 348 6.03 3.86 -10.40
N THR A 349 6.03 5.02 -9.73
CA THR A 349 5.56 6.29 -10.30
C THR A 349 6.56 7.42 -10.08
N SER A 350 6.50 8.45 -10.91
CA SER A 350 7.32 9.65 -10.73
C SER A 350 6.98 10.41 -9.44
N LEU A 351 5.77 10.25 -8.90
CA LEU A 351 5.36 10.87 -7.65
C LEU A 351 6.11 10.28 -6.46
N SER A 352 6.17 8.94 -6.38
CA SER A 352 6.89 8.24 -5.30
C SER A 352 8.40 8.50 -5.33
N HIS A 353 8.97 8.78 -6.51
CA HIS A 353 10.40 8.98 -6.65
C HIS A 353 10.84 10.45 -6.76
N GLY A 354 9.93 11.39 -6.63
CA GLY A 354 10.26 12.80 -6.79
C GLY A 354 9.51 13.77 -5.89
N VAL A 355 8.34 13.35 -5.37
CA VAL A 355 7.43 14.26 -4.65
C VAL A 355 7.09 13.77 -3.26
N TYR A 356 6.75 12.48 -3.14
CA TYR A 356 6.28 11.91 -1.89
C TYR A 356 7.44 11.54 -0.98
N ASP A 357 7.27 11.71 0.30
CA ASP A 357 8.13 11.04 1.27
C ASP A 357 7.69 9.58 1.32
N GLU A 358 8.65 8.67 1.10
CA GLU A 358 8.43 7.23 0.96
C GLU A 358 9.48 6.47 1.75
N ILE A 359 9.11 5.32 2.28
CA ILE A 359 10.00 4.42 3.00
C ILE A 359 9.77 3.01 2.47
N ASN A 360 10.85 2.37 2.02
CA ASN A 360 10.87 0.95 1.71
C ASN A 360 11.95 0.26 2.52
N LEU A 361 11.65 -0.93 3.00
CA LEU A 361 12.60 -1.86 3.59
C LEU A 361 13.28 -2.65 2.46
N TYR A 362 14.60 -2.67 2.48
CA TYR A 362 15.43 -3.56 1.68
C TYR A 362 15.96 -4.69 2.55
N VAL A 363 15.85 -5.92 2.07
CA VAL A 363 16.31 -7.12 2.80
C VAL A 363 17.02 -8.06 1.83
N ASP A 364 18.19 -8.53 2.24
CA ASP A 364 18.92 -9.65 1.63
C ASP A 364 18.75 -10.89 2.50
N CYS A 365 17.65 -11.63 2.29
CA CYS A 365 17.31 -12.81 3.08
C CYS A 365 16.39 -13.75 2.31
N GLU A 366 16.90 -14.92 1.93
CA GLU A 366 16.15 -15.90 1.15
C GLU A 366 14.89 -16.44 1.87
N PRO A 367 14.88 -16.80 3.16
CA PRO A 367 13.66 -17.22 3.84
C PRO A 367 12.58 -16.13 3.84
N PHE A 368 12.95 -14.88 4.11
CA PHE A 368 12.01 -13.76 4.08
C PHE A 368 11.47 -13.47 2.68
N ALA A 369 12.31 -13.62 1.65
CA ALA A 369 11.88 -13.51 0.26
C ALA A 369 10.84 -14.57 -0.12
N ARG A 370 11.02 -15.81 0.31
CA ARG A 370 10.04 -16.90 0.12
C ARG A 370 8.71 -16.61 0.80
N ASP A 371 8.75 -16.06 2.01
CA ASP A 371 7.52 -15.68 2.73
C ASP A 371 6.76 -14.58 1.99
N LEU A 372 7.46 -13.57 1.46
CA LEU A 372 6.85 -12.53 0.63
C LEU A 372 6.28 -13.08 -0.68
N GLU A 373 6.99 -13.98 -1.35
CA GLU A 373 6.50 -14.63 -2.57
C GLU A 373 5.27 -15.48 -2.29
N ALA A 374 5.24 -16.21 -1.18
CA ALA A 374 4.08 -16.99 -0.76
C ALA A 374 2.85 -16.11 -0.48
N GLU A 375 3.05 -14.93 0.15
CA GLU A 375 1.97 -13.96 0.33
C GLU A 375 1.44 -13.45 -1.02
N ILE A 376 2.33 -13.07 -1.95
CA ILE A 376 1.95 -12.63 -3.30
C ILE A 376 1.22 -13.75 -4.06
N ASP A 377 1.67 -15.00 -3.93
CA ASP A 377 1.03 -16.15 -4.56
C ASP A 377 -0.37 -16.39 -4.02
N SER A 378 -0.58 -16.17 -2.71
CA SER A 378 -1.90 -16.24 -2.10
C SER A 378 -2.88 -15.20 -2.67
N HIS A 379 -2.37 -14.01 -2.98
CA HIS A 379 -3.14 -12.95 -3.64
C HIS A 379 -3.53 -13.34 -5.07
N CYS A 380 -2.70 -14.13 -5.74
CA CYS A 380 -2.89 -14.52 -7.15
C CYS A 380 -3.95 -15.62 -7.37
N LEU A 381 -4.49 -16.25 -6.32
CA LEU A 381 -5.42 -17.38 -6.45
C LEU A 381 -6.65 -17.08 -7.32
N ASP A 382 -7.18 -15.86 -7.23
CA ASP A 382 -8.32 -15.38 -8.02
C ASP A 382 -7.88 -14.54 -9.24
N GLY A 383 -6.58 -14.51 -9.52
CA GLY A 383 -5.99 -13.72 -10.58
C GLY A 383 -6.18 -14.35 -11.97
N ARG A 384 -6.21 -13.51 -13.00
CA ARG A 384 -6.12 -13.98 -14.37
C ARG A 384 -4.77 -13.62 -15.00
N ILE A 385 -4.18 -14.53 -15.72
CA ILE A 385 -2.99 -14.25 -16.52
C ILE A 385 -3.41 -13.45 -17.76
N ALA A 386 -2.66 -12.39 -18.05
CA ALA A 386 -2.81 -11.64 -19.29
C ALA A 386 -2.13 -12.42 -20.41
N ASP A 387 -2.91 -13.11 -21.24
CA ASP A 387 -2.50 -13.93 -22.40
C ASP A 387 -2.51 -13.16 -23.72
N SER A 388 -3.11 -11.99 -23.73
CA SER A 388 -3.29 -11.14 -24.89
C SER A 388 -3.12 -9.66 -24.56
N ARG A 389 -3.08 -8.83 -25.58
CA ARG A 389 -2.94 -7.37 -25.44
C ARG A 389 -4.07 -6.79 -24.57
N LEU A 390 -3.67 -5.95 -23.62
CA LEU A 390 -4.61 -5.32 -22.70
C LEU A 390 -5.30 -4.14 -23.36
N THR A 391 -6.63 -4.11 -23.22
CA THR A 391 -7.44 -2.98 -23.64
C THR A 391 -7.45 -1.90 -22.56
N TYR A 392 -7.22 -0.66 -22.95
CA TYR A 392 -7.31 0.51 -22.09
C TYR A 392 -7.72 1.75 -22.88
N ARG A 393 -8.25 2.76 -22.21
CA ARG A 393 -8.61 4.02 -22.85
C ARG A 393 -7.36 4.87 -23.07
N LYS A 394 -6.87 4.95 -24.30
CA LYS A 394 -5.63 5.70 -24.65
C LYS A 394 -5.68 7.16 -24.20
N VAL A 395 -6.81 7.84 -24.43
CA VAL A 395 -7.00 9.24 -24.00
C VAL A 395 -6.93 9.35 -22.47
N ALA A 396 -7.63 8.48 -21.75
CA ALA A 396 -7.58 8.47 -20.28
C ALA A 396 -6.16 8.19 -19.75
N SER A 397 -5.45 7.23 -20.33
CA SER A 397 -4.02 6.98 -19.99
C SER A 397 -3.14 8.20 -20.27
N GLY A 398 -3.41 8.94 -21.34
CA GLY A 398 -2.71 10.19 -21.63
C GLY A 398 -2.98 11.29 -20.58
N VAL A 399 -4.24 11.45 -20.18
CA VAL A 399 -4.65 12.38 -19.11
C VAL A 399 -4.04 11.99 -17.77
N GLU A 400 -4.11 10.71 -17.39
CA GLU A 400 -3.50 10.19 -16.15
C GLU A 400 -1.97 10.46 -16.12
N ARG A 401 -1.27 10.25 -17.25
CA ARG A 401 0.17 10.58 -17.38
C ARG A 401 0.44 12.07 -17.28
N ALA A 402 -0.39 12.90 -17.86
CA ALA A 402 -0.25 14.35 -17.78
C ALA A 402 -0.44 14.84 -16.33
N ILE A 403 -1.41 14.28 -15.60
CA ILE A 403 -1.62 14.55 -14.18
C ILE A 403 -0.38 14.19 -13.37
N LEU A 404 0.17 12.98 -13.54
CA LEU A 404 1.40 12.56 -12.85
C LEU A 404 2.57 13.48 -13.16
N ALA A 405 2.77 13.84 -14.43
CA ALA A 405 3.84 14.75 -14.85
C ALA A 405 3.67 16.17 -14.30
N TYR A 406 2.44 16.67 -14.23
CA TYR A 406 2.14 17.98 -13.65
C TYR A 406 2.40 18.00 -12.14
N GLN A 407 1.93 16.98 -11.42
CA GLN A 407 2.15 16.87 -9.98
C GLN A 407 3.63 16.73 -9.64
N SER A 408 4.38 15.94 -10.41
CA SER A 408 5.84 15.77 -10.20
C SER A 408 6.64 17.05 -10.42
N ARG A 409 6.18 17.97 -11.28
CA ARG A 409 6.82 19.28 -11.49
C ARG A 409 6.54 20.31 -10.39
N ARG A 410 5.43 20.19 -9.67
CA ARG A 410 5.03 21.16 -8.62
C ARG A 410 5.48 20.76 -7.22
N GLY A 411 5.86 19.52 -7.00
CA GLY A 411 6.28 19.02 -5.69
C GLY A 411 7.80 19.07 -5.45
N GLY A 412 8.60 19.48 -6.45
CA GLY A 412 10.05 19.61 -6.34
C GLY A 412 10.50 20.97 -5.82
#